data_4ab3e0dbf9df73618859f812c70b0d84
#
_entry.id   4ab3e0dbf9df73618859f812c70b0d84
#
_cell.length_a   1.000
_cell.length_b   1.000
_cell.length_c   1.000
_cell.angle_alpha   90.00
_cell.angle_beta   90.00
_cell.angle_gamma   90.00
#
_symmetry.space_group_name_H-M   'P 1'
#
loop_
_entity.id
_entity.type
_entity.pdbx_description
1 polymer ?
#
loop_
_entity_poly.entity_id
_entity_poly.type
_entity_poly.pdbx_seq_one_letter_code
_entity_poly.pdbx_strand_id
1 'polypeptide(L)'
;LGNGGLGRLAACFLDSLATLRIPAMGYGIRYQYGMFKQEIVDGQQVEKPDLWLDQDLAWQIGRPNKQYAVSFGGQVINMGDKKEWHPSEEISAMAYDEIIPGYGGDVANPLRLWTAHAGSRFDLADFNRGDYASAVRAQNSDENISRVLYPNDSTDRGRELRLKQEYFLVSASVQDIVARHKCRFPSIKNLADKVAIHLNDTHPVLAIPELMRILIDEEGIAWTEAWNMCCKIFSYTNHTLMSEALETWP
;
A
#
# COMPACT_ATOMS: atom_id res chain seq x y z
N LEU A 1 -3.76 -15.34 6.24
CA LEU A 1 -4.83 -16.23 5.79
C LEU A 1 -5.46 -15.79 4.48
N GLY A 2 -5.49 -14.51 4.17
CA GLY A 2 -6.06 -13.91 2.96
C GLY A 2 -7.57 -13.78 3.00
N ASN A 3 -8.10 -12.79 2.28
CA ASN A 3 -9.52 -12.56 2.09
C ASN A 3 -9.97 -13.05 0.72
N GLY A 4 -11.01 -13.87 0.67
CA GLY A 4 -11.51 -14.47 -0.57
C GLY A 4 -10.45 -15.28 -1.31
N GLY A 5 -10.70 -15.57 -2.59
CA GLY A 5 -9.81 -16.37 -3.44
C GLY A 5 -8.48 -15.69 -3.74
N LEU A 6 -8.52 -14.39 -4.08
CA LEU A 6 -7.35 -13.59 -4.41
C LEU A 6 -6.40 -13.45 -3.22
N GLY A 7 -6.90 -13.08 -2.06
CA GLY A 7 -6.08 -12.94 -0.86
C GLY A 7 -5.54 -14.29 -0.36
N ARG A 8 -6.34 -15.37 -0.46
CA ARG A 8 -5.86 -16.70 -0.10
C ARG A 8 -4.76 -17.20 -1.04
N LEU A 9 -4.87 -16.92 -2.33
CA LEU A 9 -3.84 -17.27 -3.30
C LEU A 9 -2.52 -16.55 -3.00
N ALA A 10 -2.58 -15.25 -2.69
CA ALA A 10 -1.39 -14.47 -2.30
C ALA A 10 -0.72 -15.05 -1.04
N ALA A 11 -1.50 -15.45 -0.03
CA ALA A 11 -0.98 -16.09 1.17
C ALA A 11 -0.28 -17.44 0.84
N CYS A 12 -0.86 -18.25 -0.04
CA CYS A 12 -0.25 -19.51 -0.50
C CYS A 12 1.06 -19.26 -1.28
N PHE A 13 1.11 -18.23 -2.11
CA PHE A 13 2.35 -17.88 -2.82
C PHE A 13 3.47 -17.45 -1.88
N LEU A 14 3.17 -16.63 -0.87
CA LEU A 14 4.18 -16.23 0.11
C LEU A 14 4.76 -17.42 0.87
N ASP A 15 3.91 -18.35 1.32
CA ASP A 15 4.33 -19.60 1.96
C ASP A 15 5.17 -20.46 1.01
N SER A 16 4.72 -20.64 -0.23
CA SER A 16 5.44 -21.42 -1.24
C SER A 16 6.81 -20.82 -1.58
N LEU A 17 6.89 -19.51 -1.74
CA LEU A 17 8.15 -18.81 -2.01
C LEU A 17 9.15 -18.99 -0.86
N ALA A 18 8.70 -18.88 0.39
CA ALA A 18 9.54 -19.14 1.56
C ALA A 18 9.98 -20.61 1.62
N THR A 19 9.07 -21.55 1.38
CA THR A 19 9.35 -23.00 1.37
C THR A 19 10.36 -23.37 0.29
N LEU A 20 10.27 -22.76 -0.90
CA LEU A 20 11.20 -22.96 -2.01
C LEU A 20 12.49 -22.17 -1.87
N ARG A 21 12.66 -21.41 -0.77
CA ARG A 21 13.82 -20.55 -0.50
C ARG A 21 14.03 -19.47 -1.55
N ILE A 22 12.97 -19.00 -2.19
CA ILE A 22 12.98 -17.91 -3.15
C ILE A 22 12.89 -16.59 -2.36
N PRO A 23 13.89 -15.69 -2.47
CA PRO A 23 13.82 -14.39 -1.81
C PRO A 23 12.64 -13.58 -2.34
N ALA A 24 11.67 -13.31 -1.48
CA ALA A 24 10.47 -12.57 -1.83
C ALA A 24 10.06 -11.63 -0.71
N MET A 25 9.24 -10.65 -1.04
CA MET A 25 8.61 -9.77 -0.08
C MET A 25 7.20 -9.43 -0.57
N GLY A 26 6.21 -9.69 0.28
CA GLY A 26 4.85 -9.24 0.04
C GLY A 26 4.65 -7.79 0.50
N TYR A 27 3.73 -7.08 -0.13
CA TYR A 27 3.31 -5.74 0.27
C TYR A 27 1.78 -5.68 0.36
N GLY A 28 1.27 -4.96 1.36
CA GLY A 28 -0.15 -4.80 1.59
C GLY A 28 -0.46 -3.60 2.50
N ILE A 29 -1.74 -3.41 2.80
CA ILE A 29 -2.20 -2.44 3.81
C ILE A 29 -2.52 -3.20 5.11
N ARG A 30 -2.07 -2.67 6.23
CA ARG A 30 -2.44 -3.11 7.56
C ARG A 30 -3.75 -2.45 7.96
N TYR A 31 -4.85 -3.07 7.60
CA TYR A 31 -6.16 -2.52 7.94
C TYR A 31 -6.40 -2.56 9.45
N GLN A 32 -6.88 -1.44 10.00
CA GLN A 32 -7.17 -1.33 11.44
C GLN A 32 -8.25 -2.30 11.88
N TYR A 33 -9.31 -2.39 11.09
CA TYR A 33 -10.36 -3.39 11.26
C TYR A 33 -10.14 -4.48 10.21
N GLY A 34 -10.24 -5.71 10.60
CA GLY A 34 -10.17 -6.84 9.66
C GLY A 34 -11.25 -6.74 8.59
N MET A 35 -11.47 -7.80 7.83
CA MET A 35 -12.52 -7.78 6.82
C MET A 35 -13.88 -7.41 7.48
N PHE A 36 -14.34 -8.20 8.41
CA PHE A 36 -15.43 -7.95 9.35
C PHE A 36 -15.58 -9.15 10.30
N LYS A 37 -16.14 -8.90 11.47
CA LYS A 37 -16.65 -9.96 12.35
C LYS A 37 -18.09 -10.26 11.96
N GLN A 38 -18.37 -11.54 11.69
CA GLN A 38 -19.69 -11.98 11.31
C GLN A 38 -20.51 -12.34 12.56
N GLU A 39 -21.69 -11.74 12.71
CA GLU A 39 -22.66 -12.07 13.76
C GLU A 39 -24.00 -12.45 13.12
N ILE A 40 -24.77 -13.29 13.81
CA ILE A 40 -26.13 -13.62 13.40
C ILE A 40 -27.08 -12.96 14.39
N VAL A 41 -27.90 -12.05 13.91
CA VAL A 41 -28.92 -11.34 14.68
C VAL A 41 -30.27 -11.56 14.00
N ASP A 42 -31.25 -12.09 14.74
CA ASP A 42 -32.58 -12.41 14.22
C ASP A 42 -32.58 -13.28 12.96
N GLY A 43 -31.62 -14.21 12.87
CA GLY A 43 -31.46 -15.11 11.73
C GLY A 43 -30.79 -14.50 10.50
N GLN A 44 -30.34 -13.25 10.58
CA GLN A 44 -29.65 -12.55 9.51
C GLN A 44 -28.19 -12.30 9.88
N GLN A 45 -27.30 -12.35 8.87
CA GLN A 45 -25.90 -11.96 9.04
C GLN A 45 -25.79 -10.46 9.23
N VAL A 46 -25.04 -10.06 10.26
CA VAL A 46 -24.67 -8.68 10.54
C VAL A 46 -23.15 -8.58 10.58
N GLU A 47 -22.60 -7.64 9.83
CA GLU A 47 -21.16 -7.36 9.78
C GLU A 47 -20.80 -6.33 10.85
N LYS A 48 -19.74 -6.62 11.62
CA LYS A 48 -19.18 -5.70 12.61
C LYS A 48 -17.68 -5.55 12.44
N PRO A 49 -17.10 -4.44 12.90
CA PRO A 49 -15.64 -4.27 12.90
C PRO A 49 -14.96 -5.42 13.64
N ASP A 50 -13.91 -5.97 13.03
CA ASP A 50 -13.06 -6.99 13.67
C ASP A 50 -11.81 -6.31 14.26
N LEU A 51 -11.73 -6.28 15.60
CA LEU A 51 -10.63 -5.67 16.36
C LEU A 51 -9.44 -6.65 16.45
N TRP A 52 -9.01 -7.21 15.34
CA TRP A 52 -7.96 -8.22 15.30
C TRP A 52 -6.60 -7.74 15.79
N LEU A 53 -6.35 -6.42 15.74
CA LEU A 53 -5.10 -5.81 16.21
C LEU A 53 -4.98 -5.75 17.75
N ASP A 54 -6.08 -5.96 18.48
CA ASP A 54 -6.08 -6.02 19.95
C ASP A 54 -5.56 -7.37 20.47
N GLN A 55 -5.27 -8.31 19.57
CA GLN A 55 -4.67 -9.61 19.90
C GLN A 55 -3.14 -9.52 19.91
N ASP A 56 -2.50 -10.38 20.67
CA ASP A 56 -1.04 -10.53 20.62
C ASP A 56 -0.59 -11.02 19.24
N LEU A 57 0.09 -10.15 18.51
CA LEU A 57 0.60 -10.43 17.17
C LEU A 57 2.09 -10.78 17.23
N ALA A 58 2.40 -11.97 17.74
CA ALA A 58 3.78 -12.42 18.00
C ALA A 58 4.69 -12.41 16.74
N TRP A 59 4.10 -12.50 15.54
CA TRP A 59 4.81 -12.54 14.26
C TRP A 59 4.93 -11.18 13.59
N GLN A 60 4.35 -10.15 14.17
CA GLN A 60 4.35 -8.80 13.62
C GLN A 60 5.42 -7.93 14.28
N ILE A 61 6.22 -7.26 13.47
CA ILE A 61 7.30 -6.38 13.91
C ILE A 61 7.06 -4.98 13.34
N GLY A 62 6.78 -4.02 14.22
CA GLY A 62 6.70 -2.61 13.82
C GLY A 62 8.07 -2.08 13.36
N ARG A 63 8.08 -1.31 12.28
CA ARG A 63 9.28 -0.70 11.69
C ARG A 63 9.18 0.83 11.69
N PRO A 64 9.25 1.50 12.83
CA PRO A 64 9.09 2.97 12.90
C PRO A 64 10.17 3.75 12.12
N ASN A 65 11.30 3.11 11.81
CA ASN A 65 12.35 3.67 10.96
C ASN A 65 12.12 3.44 9.46
N LYS A 66 11.02 2.81 9.07
CA LYS A 66 10.58 2.61 7.69
C LYS A 66 9.26 3.33 7.48
N GLN A 67 9.39 4.62 7.18
CA GLN A 67 8.26 5.50 6.88
C GLN A 67 8.52 6.17 5.54
N TYR A 68 7.46 6.30 4.75
CA TYR A 68 7.49 6.97 3.46
C TYR A 68 6.32 7.95 3.37
N ALA A 69 6.60 9.14 2.84
CA ALA A 69 5.59 10.12 2.55
C ALA A 69 4.85 9.72 1.26
N VAL A 70 3.53 9.65 1.35
CA VAL A 70 2.67 9.44 0.19
C VAL A 70 1.89 10.72 -0.06
N SER A 71 2.09 11.31 -1.22
CA SER A 71 1.52 12.59 -1.61
C SER A 71 0.23 12.41 -2.39
N PHE A 72 -0.72 13.34 -2.21
CA PHE A 72 -2.02 13.32 -2.89
C PHE A 72 -2.42 14.71 -3.39
N GLY A 73 -3.29 14.73 -4.40
CA GLY A 73 -3.93 15.94 -4.91
C GLY A 73 -2.93 16.97 -5.46
N GLY A 74 -3.30 18.24 -5.32
CA GLY A 74 -2.44 19.35 -5.76
C GLY A 74 -2.52 19.64 -7.25
N GLN A 75 -1.43 20.14 -7.80
CA GLN A 75 -1.36 20.59 -9.20
C GLN A 75 -0.01 20.25 -9.84
N VAL A 76 -0.02 20.09 -11.15
CA VAL A 76 1.20 19.92 -11.94
C VAL A 76 1.56 21.26 -12.57
N ILE A 77 2.75 21.77 -12.29
CA ILE A 77 3.28 23.00 -12.82
C ILE A 77 4.22 22.69 -13.98
N ASN A 78 4.04 23.40 -15.11
CA ASN A 78 4.94 23.31 -16.25
C ASN A 78 6.14 24.24 -16.04
N MET A 79 7.33 23.66 -15.96
CA MET A 79 8.61 24.35 -15.81
C MET A 79 9.43 24.23 -17.11
N GLY A 80 8.90 24.75 -18.21
CA GLY A 80 9.48 24.57 -19.54
C GLY A 80 9.31 23.13 -20.02
N ASP A 81 10.42 22.42 -20.23
CA ASP A 81 10.40 21.03 -20.69
C ASP A 81 10.14 19.99 -19.56
N LYS A 82 10.05 20.46 -18.32
CA LYS A 82 9.78 19.63 -17.15
C LYS A 82 8.39 19.92 -16.58
N LYS A 83 7.79 18.88 -16.02
CA LYS A 83 6.58 18.99 -15.22
C LYS A 83 6.94 18.69 -13.77
N GLU A 84 6.42 19.47 -12.85
CA GLU A 84 6.64 19.32 -11.42
C GLU A 84 5.31 19.17 -10.71
N TRP A 85 5.13 18.12 -9.95
CA TRP A 85 3.94 17.90 -9.15
C TRP A 85 4.09 18.55 -7.78
N HIS A 86 3.17 19.45 -7.46
CA HIS A 86 3.05 20.10 -6.15
C HIS A 86 1.84 19.50 -5.43
N PRO A 87 2.03 18.51 -4.56
CA PRO A 87 0.93 17.86 -3.84
C PRO A 87 0.29 18.82 -2.83
N SER A 88 -0.99 18.62 -2.55
CA SER A 88 -1.73 19.38 -1.53
C SER A 88 -1.87 18.64 -0.20
N GLU A 89 -1.62 17.36 -0.19
CA GLU A 89 -1.75 16.49 0.98
C GLU A 89 -0.59 15.49 1.00
N GLU A 90 -0.09 15.19 2.21
CA GLU A 90 0.95 14.18 2.41
C GLU A 90 0.59 13.34 3.64
N ILE A 91 0.65 12.02 3.49
CA ILE A 91 0.31 11.06 4.53
C ILE A 91 1.48 10.11 4.72
N SER A 92 1.90 9.91 5.96
CA SER A 92 2.99 8.98 6.28
C SER A 92 2.51 7.54 6.24
N ALA A 93 3.21 6.69 5.49
CA ALA A 93 3.04 5.25 5.50
C ALA A 93 4.11 4.62 6.41
N MET A 94 3.70 4.01 7.51
CA MET A 94 4.58 3.32 8.45
C MET A 94 4.50 1.81 8.25
N ALA A 95 5.66 1.14 8.23
CA ALA A 95 5.76 -0.29 7.96
C ALA A 95 5.57 -1.17 9.20
N TYR A 96 4.89 -2.29 8.99
CA TYR A 96 4.86 -3.46 9.87
C TYR A 96 5.24 -4.69 9.05
N ASP A 97 6.18 -5.49 9.54
CA ASP A 97 6.60 -6.73 8.87
C ASP A 97 5.99 -7.94 9.58
N GLU A 98 5.26 -8.76 8.83
CA GLU A 98 4.83 -10.09 9.22
C GLU A 98 5.87 -11.10 8.78
N ILE A 99 6.21 -12.04 9.63
CA ILE A 99 7.17 -13.11 9.32
C ILE A 99 6.42 -14.29 8.71
N ILE A 100 6.73 -14.62 7.47
CA ILE A 100 6.15 -15.77 6.75
C ILE A 100 7.20 -16.87 6.66
N PRO A 101 7.19 -17.86 7.57
CA PRO A 101 8.11 -18.98 7.53
C PRO A 101 7.73 -19.96 6.43
N GLY A 102 8.73 -20.53 5.77
CA GLY A 102 8.56 -21.66 4.88
C GLY A 102 8.42 -22.97 5.66
N TYR A 103 8.06 -24.04 4.95
CA TYR A 103 8.01 -25.38 5.54
C TYR A 103 9.37 -25.77 6.14
N GLY A 104 9.36 -26.26 7.37
CA GLY A 104 10.58 -26.58 8.12
C GLY A 104 11.18 -25.41 8.88
N GLY A 105 10.78 -24.15 8.60
CA GLY A 105 11.14 -22.97 9.39
C GLY A 105 12.55 -22.41 9.23
N ASP A 106 13.37 -22.94 8.30
CA ASP A 106 14.76 -22.49 8.10
C ASP A 106 14.85 -21.17 7.33
N VAL A 107 13.81 -20.82 6.58
CA VAL A 107 13.75 -19.60 5.77
C VAL A 107 12.43 -18.89 6.04
N ALA A 108 12.45 -17.58 6.14
CA ALA A 108 11.27 -16.76 6.24
C ALA A 108 11.37 -15.56 5.29
N ASN A 109 10.25 -15.24 4.66
CA ASN A 109 10.09 -14.03 3.86
C ASN A 109 9.20 -13.02 4.60
N PRO A 110 9.42 -11.72 4.47
CA PRO A 110 8.56 -10.72 5.07
C PRO A 110 7.32 -10.43 4.21
N LEU A 111 6.19 -10.21 4.86
CA LEU A 111 5.05 -9.50 4.32
C LEU A 111 5.02 -8.11 4.98
N ARG A 112 5.29 -7.05 4.23
CA ARG A 112 5.26 -5.67 4.71
C ARG A 112 3.89 -5.07 4.53
N LEU A 113 3.31 -4.64 5.63
CA LEU A 113 2.00 -4.00 5.68
C LEU A 113 2.16 -2.53 6.06
N TRP A 114 1.49 -1.65 5.30
CA TRP A 114 1.52 -0.21 5.53
C TRP A 114 0.32 0.24 6.35
N THR A 115 0.58 1.08 7.35
CA THR A 115 -0.46 1.81 8.09
C THR A 115 -0.32 3.29 7.79
N ALA A 116 -1.42 3.94 7.45
CA ALA A 116 -1.46 5.40 7.37
C ALA A 116 -1.33 5.98 8.77
N HIS A 117 -0.35 6.85 8.94
CA HIS A 117 -0.02 7.46 10.23
C HIS A 117 -0.04 8.97 10.07
N ALA A 118 -0.90 9.61 10.84
CA ALA A 118 -1.12 11.05 10.76
C ALA A 118 0.03 11.90 11.34
N GLY A 119 1.05 11.25 11.92
CA GLY A 119 2.18 11.94 12.50
C GLY A 119 1.77 12.97 13.56
N SER A 120 2.20 14.23 13.37
CA SER A 120 1.95 15.34 14.29
C SER A 120 0.68 16.15 13.97
N ARG A 121 -0.27 15.63 13.23
CA ARG A 121 -1.49 16.36 12.82
C ARG A 121 -2.55 16.51 13.92
N PHE A 122 -2.23 16.13 15.14
CA PHE A 122 -3.05 16.43 16.30
C PHE A 122 -2.98 17.92 16.63
N ASP A 123 -4.12 18.60 16.65
CA ASP A 123 -4.19 20.02 16.98
C ASP A 123 -4.35 20.22 18.48
N LEU A 124 -3.20 20.49 19.15
CA LEU A 124 -3.16 20.73 20.59
C LEU A 124 -3.92 22.02 20.97
N ALA A 125 -3.99 23.01 20.09
CA ALA A 125 -4.68 24.27 20.39
C ALA A 125 -6.20 24.06 20.40
N ASP A 126 -6.75 23.31 19.45
CA ASP A 126 -8.17 22.92 19.46
C ASP A 126 -8.49 22.07 20.68
N PHE A 127 -7.64 21.09 21.00
CA PHE A 127 -7.81 20.26 22.17
C PHE A 127 -7.89 21.07 23.47
N ASN A 128 -6.96 22.01 23.66
CA ASN A 128 -6.91 22.87 24.85
C ASN A 128 -8.12 23.85 24.93
N ARG A 129 -8.78 24.15 23.81
CA ARG A 129 -10.03 24.92 23.78
C ARG A 129 -11.27 24.08 24.07
N GLY A 130 -11.12 22.78 24.23
CA GLY A 130 -12.24 21.84 24.43
C GLY A 130 -12.91 21.35 23.15
N ASP A 131 -12.39 21.70 21.97
CA ASP A 131 -12.87 21.18 20.68
C ASP A 131 -12.11 19.89 20.30
N TYR A 132 -12.41 18.83 21.01
CA TYR A 132 -11.76 17.53 20.86
C TYR A 132 -12.01 16.91 19.47
N ALA A 133 -13.16 17.19 18.86
CA ALA A 133 -13.50 16.66 17.54
C ALA A 133 -12.65 17.30 16.43
N SER A 134 -12.46 18.60 16.50
CA SER A 134 -11.58 19.32 15.55
C SER A 134 -10.12 18.93 15.74
N ALA A 135 -9.68 18.77 16.99
CA ALA A 135 -8.31 18.41 17.35
C ALA A 135 -7.81 17.11 16.67
N VAL A 136 -8.70 16.14 16.42
CA VAL A 136 -8.37 14.85 15.78
C VAL A 136 -8.88 14.71 14.35
N ARG A 137 -9.52 15.73 13.79
CA ARG A 137 -10.18 15.64 12.47
C ARG A 137 -9.20 15.31 11.34
N ALA A 138 -8.09 16.02 11.25
CA ALA A 138 -7.07 15.78 10.25
C ALA A 138 -6.43 14.40 10.42
N GLN A 139 -6.09 14.03 11.65
CA GLN A 139 -5.59 12.71 11.99
C GLN A 139 -6.55 11.60 11.56
N ASN A 140 -7.82 11.71 11.89
CA ASN A 140 -8.83 10.73 11.50
C ASN A 140 -8.99 10.63 9.97
N SER A 141 -8.87 11.75 9.25
CA SER A 141 -8.94 11.75 7.78
C SER A 141 -7.83 10.91 7.18
N ASP A 142 -6.61 11.12 7.63
CA ASP A 142 -5.42 10.41 7.12
C ASP A 142 -5.50 8.90 7.42
N GLU A 143 -5.84 8.56 8.66
CA GLU A 143 -5.94 7.17 9.11
C GLU A 143 -7.05 6.37 8.42
N ASN A 144 -8.08 7.05 7.86
CA ASN A 144 -9.15 6.38 7.12
C ASN A 144 -8.62 5.51 5.97
N ILE A 145 -7.48 5.86 5.37
CA ILE A 145 -6.86 5.10 4.28
C ILE A 145 -6.59 3.65 4.70
N SER A 146 -6.15 3.42 5.93
CA SER A 146 -5.81 2.09 6.42
C SER A 146 -6.83 1.51 7.41
N ARG A 147 -8.07 2.03 7.46
CA ARG A 147 -9.07 1.54 8.44
C ARG A 147 -9.80 0.30 7.99
N VAL A 148 -10.36 0.31 6.79
CA VAL A 148 -11.31 -0.72 6.34
C VAL A 148 -10.94 -1.22 4.95
N LEU A 149 -10.92 -2.54 4.78
CA LEU A 149 -10.79 -3.21 3.49
C LEU A 149 -12.09 -3.07 2.69
N TYR A 150 -12.00 -2.72 1.42
CA TYR A 150 -13.13 -2.55 0.50
C TYR A 150 -14.22 -1.62 1.07
N PRO A 151 -13.92 -0.33 1.32
CA PRO A 151 -14.94 0.61 1.71
C PRO A 151 -15.99 0.72 0.61
N ASN A 152 -17.23 1.07 1.02
CA ASN A 152 -18.32 1.27 0.07
C ASN A 152 -17.98 2.37 -0.94
N ASP A 153 -18.06 2.06 -2.23
CA ASP A 153 -17.72 2.95 -3.35
C ASP A 153 -18.95 3.44 -4.14
N SER A 154 -20.14 3.31 -3.57
CA SER A 154 -21.39 3.83 -4.16
C SER A 154 -21.43 5.37 -4.22
N THR A 155 -20.55 6.05 -3.50
CA THR A 155 -20.41 7.50 -3.48
C THR A 155 -19.06 7.96 -4.02
N ASP A 156 -18.99 9.21 -4.49
CA ASP A 156 -17.71 9.80 -4.97
C ASP A 156 -16.62 9.75 -3.90
N ARG A 157 -16.97 10.03 -2.64
CA ARG A 157 -16.03 9.95 -1.52
C ARG A 157 -15.53 8.53 -1.28
N GLY A 158 -16.39 7.53 -1.45
CA GLY A 158 -16.00 6.13 -1.31
C GLY A 158 -15.07 5.70 -2.44
N ARG A 159 -15.35 6.11 -3.68
CA ARG A 159 -14.47 5.88 -4.84
C ARG A 159 -13.10 6.55 -4.64
N GLU A 160 -13.09 7.81 -4.21
CA GLU A 160 -11.86 8.54 -3.90
C GLU A 160 -11.04 7.82 -2.83
N LEU A 161 -11.69 7.35 -1.75
CA LEU A 161 -11.00 6.62 -0.69
C LEU A 161 -10.37 5.31 -1.22
N ARG A 162 -11.08 4.55 -2.06
CA ARG A 162 -10.53 3.33 -2.67
C ARG A 162 -9.31 3.64 -3.54
N LEU A 163 -9.38 4.65 -4.39
CA LEU A 163 -8.25 5.07 -5.22
C LEU A 163 -7.07 5.53 -4.34
N LYS A 164 -7.34 6.28 -3.26
CA LYS A 164 -6.31 6.67 -2.29
C LYS A 164 -5.67 5.46 -1.61
N GLN A 165 -6.44 4.43 -1.26
CA GLN A 165 -5.91 3.18 -0.70
C GLN A 165 -4.95 2.47 -1.67
N GLU A 166 -5.34 2.35 -2.93
CA GLU A 166 -4.52 1.71 -3.97
C GLU A 166 -3.22 2.50 -4.20
N TYR A 167 -3.31 3.82 -4.35
CA TYR A 167 -2.13 4.64 -4.53
C TYR A 167 -1.23 4.65 -3.27
N PHE A 168 -1.81 4.71 -2.09
CA PHE A 168 -1.07 4.63 -0.82
C PHE A 168 -0.23 3.35 -0.73
N LEU A 169 -0.85 2.21 -1.03
CA LEU A 169 -0.16 0.91 -1.06
C LEU A 169 1.02 0.93 -2.01
N VAL A 170 0.79 1.34 -3.27
CA VAL A 170 1.82 1.22 -4.30
C VAL A 170 2.92 2.26 -4.14
N SER A 171 2.59 3.49 -3.77
CA SER A 171 3.59 4.54 -3.58
C SER A 171 4.55 4.20 -2.45
N ALA A 172 4.05 3.81 -1.27
CA ALA A 172 4.90 3.39 -0.16
C ALA A 172 5.76 2.16 -0.52
N SER A 173 5.19 1.19 -1.24
CA SER A 173 5.88 -0.05 -1.62
C SER A 173 6.98 0.20 -2.65
N VAL A 174 6.71 0.98 -3.69
CA VAL A 174 7.69 1.32 -4.72
C VAL A 174 8.83 2.15 -4.14
N GLN A 175 8.53 3.13 -3.29
CA GLN A 175 9.55 3.90 -2.56
C GLN A 175 10.46 2.99 -1.72
N ASP A 176 9.89 2.01 -1.00
CA ASP A 176 10.66 1.04 -0.21
C ASP A 176 11.54 0.15 -1.11
N ILE A 177 11.01 -0.34 -2.22
CA ILE A 177 11.77 -1.16 -3.19
C ILE A 177 12.96 -0.37 -3.74
N VAL A 178 12.74 0.87 -4.18
CA VAL A 178 13.79 1.76 -4.70
C VAL A 178 14.83 2.05 -3.61
N ALA A 179 14.39 2.42 -2.40
CA ALA A 179 15.29 2.70 -1.27
C ALA A 179 16.14 1.49 -0.89
N ARG A 180 15.54 0.29 -0.85
CA ARG A 180 16.28 -0.97 -0.58
C ARG A 180 17.29 -1.30 -1.68
N HIS A 181 16.93 -1.04 -2.93
CA HIS A 181 17.85 -1.20 -4.05
C HIS A 181 19.05 -0.26 -3.92
N LYS A 182 18.80 1.04 -3.69
CA LYS A 182 19.86 2.06 -3.53
C LYS A 182 20.79 1.79 -2.35
N CYS A 183 20.29 1.13 -1.29
CA CYS A 183 21.15 0.70 -0.18
C CYS A 183 22.16 -0.41 -0.56
N ARG A 184 21.90 -1.17 -1.62
CA ARG A 184 22.71 -2.32 -2.01
C ARG A 184 23.51 -2.11 -3.29
N PHE A 185 23.03 -1.26 -4.17
CA PHE A 185 23.58 -1.05 -5.50
C PHE A 185 23.79 0.45 -5.76
N PRO A 186 24.93 0.84 -6.35
CA PRO A 186 25.27 2.25 -6.55
C PRO A 186 24.49 2.92 -7.68
N SER A 187 23.82 2.15 -8.54
CA SER A 187 23.11 2.67 -9.71
C SER A 187 21.66 2.21 -9.72
N ILE A 188 20.71 3.13 -9.91
CA ILE A 188 19.30 2.81 -10.13
C ILE A 188 19.06 2.12 -11.49
N LYS A 189 19.95 2.31 -12.46
CA LYS A 189 19.79 1.78 -13.82
C LYS A 189 19.80 0.25 -13.91
N ASN A 190 20.35 -0.43 -12.92
CA ASN A 190 20.30 -1.89 -12.84
C ASN A 190 19.13 -2.43 -12.02
N LEU A 191 18.13 -1.59 -11.68
CA LEU A 191 16.96 -2.01 -10.93
C LEU A 191 16.25 -3.18 -11.60
N ALA A 192 16.07 -3.13 -12.93
CA ALA A 192 15.41 -4.17 -13.70
C ALA A 192 16.14 -5.54 -13.73
N ASP A 193 17.42 -5.57 -13.37
CA ASP A 193 18.20 -6.81 -13.26
C ASP A 193 18.12 -7.44 -11.85
N LYS A 194 17.60 -6.70 -10.88
CA LYS A 194 17.61 -7.06 -9.46
C LYS A 194 16.25 -7.17 -8.83
N VAL A 195 15.21 -6.61 -9.47
CA VAL A 195 13.84 -6.53 -8.95
C VAL A 195 12.87 -7.02 -9.99
N ALA A 196 11.98 -7.91 -9.57
CA ALA A 196 10.78 -8.30 -10.30
C ALA A 196 9.57 -8.02 -9.40
N ILE A 197 8.56 -7.36 -9.92
CA ILE A 197 7.34 -7.01 -9.22
C ILE A 197 6.16 -7.70 -9.90
N HIS A 198 5.40 -8.48 -9.12
CA HIS A 198 4.18 -9.11 -9.61
C HIS A 198 2.96 -8.35 -9.11
N LEU A 199 2.14 -7.87 -10.03
CA LEU A 199 0.88 -7.18 -9.75
C LEU A 199 -0.25 -8.21 -9.68
N ASN A 200 -0.85 -8.34 -8.51
CA ASN A 200 -1.92 -9.29 -8.27
C ASN A 200 -3.27 -8.59 -8.48
N ASP A 201 -3.86 -8.73 -9.65
CA ASP A 201 -5.01 -8.02 -10.19
C ASP A 201 -4.75 -6.51 -10.45
N THR A 202 -5.80 -5.72 -10.72
CA THR A 202 -5.71 -4.30 -11.08
C THR A 202 -5.45 -3.38 -9.89
N HIS A 203 -5.72 -3.81 -8.66
CA HIS A 203 -5.58 -3.01 -7.46
C HIS A 203 -4.21 -2.33 -7.30
N PRO A 204 -3.05 -2.98 -7.58
CA PRO A 204 -1.75 -2.35 -7.49
C PRO A 204 -1.22 -1.79 -8.82
N VAL A 205 -2.04 -1.66 -9.87
CA VAL A 205 -1.56 -1.26 -11.21
C VAL A 205 -0.94 0.14 -11.23
N LEU A 206 -1.35 1.02 -10.33
CA LEU A 206 -0.76 2.35 -10.15
C LEU A 206 0.74 2.31 -9.78
N ALA A 207 1.28 1.15 -9.41
CA ALA A 207 2.72 0.96 -9.20
C ALA A 207 3.54 1.25 -10.47
N ILE A 208 2.98 1.04 -11.65
CA ILE A 208 3.66 1.32 -12.92
C ILE A 208 3.90 2.82 -13.11
N PRO A 209 2.86 3.68 -13.12
CA PRO A 209 3.08 5.13 -13.23
C PRO A 209 3.83 5.71 -12.04
N GLU A 210 3.70 5.16 -10.83
CA GLU A 210 4.46 5.63 -9.67
C GLU A 210 5.97 5.33 -9.81
N LEU A 211 6.34 4.14 -10.27
CA LEU A 211 7.75 3.86 -10.56
C LEU A 211 8.27 4.74 -11.69
N MET A 212 7.47 4.98 -12.74
CA MET A 212 7.83 5.92 -13.81
C MET A 212 8.09 7.32 -13.25
N ARG A 213 7.21 7.82 -12.37
CA ARG A 213 7.36 9.13 -11.71
C ARG A 213 8.68 9.20 -10.94
N ILE A 214 8.95 8.22 -10.08
CA ILE A 214 10.19 8.18 -9.29
C ILE A 214 11.42 8.15 -10.19
N LEU A 215 11.43 7.29 -11.22
CA LEU A 215 12.57 7.18 -12.12
C LEU A 215 12.81 8.46 -12.92
N ILE A 216 11.76 9.17 -13.35
CA ILE A 216 11.87 10.36 -14.17
C ILE A 216 12.10 11.60 -13.30
N ASP A 217 11.23 11.83 -12.32
CA ASP A 217 11.20 13.09 -11.58
C ASP A 217 12.26 13.15 -10.48
N GLU A 218 12.55 12.02 -9.82
CA GLU A 218 13.48 11.96 -8.70
C GLU A 218 14.88 11.47 -9.12
N GLU A 219 14.94 10.45 -9.99
CA GLU A 219 16.21 9.84 -10.41
C GLU A 219 16.75 10.40 -11.76
N GLY A 220 15.98 11.24 -12.44
CA GLY A 220 16.41 11.89 -13.68
C GLY A 220 16.59 10.98 -14.89
N ILE A 221 15.95 9.80 -14.88
CA ILE A 221 15.99 8.84 -15.98
C ILE A 221 15.10 9.32 -17.12
N ALA A 222 15.56 9.22 -18.36
CA ALA A 222 14.76 9.58 -19.52
C ALA A 222 13.53 8.66 -19.66
N TRP A 223 12.40 9.20 -20.14
CA TRP A 223 11.12 8.49 -20.28
C TRP A 223 11.26 7.10 -20.92
N THR A 224 11.92 7.02 -22.08
CA THR A 224 12.06 5.75 -22.81
C THR A 224 12.88 4.71 -22.01
N GLU A 225 13.92 5.14 -21.31
CA GLU A 225 14.72 4.26 -20.46
C GLU A 225 13.91 3.78 -19.26
N ALA A 226 13.20 4.70 -18.56
CA ALA A 226 12.32 4.36 -17.44
C ALA A 226 11.21 3.39 -17.85
N TRP A 227 10.57 3.62 -19.01
CA TRP A 227 9.56 2.73 -19.55
C TRP A 227 10.09 1.32 -19.84
N ASN A 228 11.25 1.23 -20.48
CA ASN A 228 11.90 -0.06 -20.74
C ASN A 228 12.28 -0.80 -19.45
N MET A 229 12.64 -0.09 -18.38
CA MET A 229 12.86 -0.68 -17.07
C MET A 229 11.55 -1.22 -16.49
N CYS A 230 10.46 -0.44 -16.51
CA CYS A 230 9.15 -0.88 -16.02
C CYS A 230 8.66 -2.14 -16.76
N CYS A 231 8.80 -2.20 -18.09
CA CYS A 231 8.43 -3.37 -18.89
C CYS A 231 9.17 -4.65 -18.49
N LYS A 232 10.38 -4.53 -17.93
CA LYS A 232 11.16 -5.68 -17.45
C LYS A 232 10.88 -6.03 -16.00
N ILE A 233 10.45 -5.05 -15.19
CA ILE A 233 10.23 -5.21 -13.74
C ILE A 233 8.86 -5.80 -13.47
N PHE A 234 7.80 -5.31 -14.14
CA PHE A 234 6.43 -5.66 -13.82
C PHE A 234 5.92 -6.87 -14.58
N SER A 235 5.19 -7.71 -13.86
CA SER A 235 4.31 -8.75 -14.39
C SER A 235 2.94 -8.64 -13.74
N TYR A 236 1.91 -9.19 -14.37
CA TYR A 236 0.52 -9.00 -13.97
C TYR A 236 -0.28 -10.29 -14.10
N THR A 237 -1.16 -10.54 -13.14
CA THR A 237 -2.17 -11.60 -13.21
C THR A 237 -3.56 -11.01 -13.08
N ASN A 238 -4.40 -11.29 -14.04
CA ASN A 238 -5.83 -11.00 -13.99
C ASN A 238 -6.58 -12.15 -13.30
N HIS A 239 -7.55 -11.82 -12.45
CA HIS A 239 -8.37 -12.79 -11.72
C HIS A 239 -9.84 -12.82 -12.14
N THR A 240 -10.29 -11.90 -12.99
CA THR A 240 -11.69 -11.79 -13.38
C THR A 240 -11.87 -11.43 -14.85
N LEU A 241 -12.95 -11.94 -15.45
CA LEU A 241 -13.42 -11.55 -16.78
C LEU A 241 -14.69 -10.70 -16.72
N MET A 242 -15.22 -10.46 -15.52
CA MET A 242 -16.46 -9.71 -15.34
C MET A 242 -16.18 -8.21 -15.45
N SER A 243 -16.88 -7.54 -16.34
CA SER A 243 -16.66 -6.11 -16.63
C SER A 243 -16.87 -5.21 -15.39
N GLU A 244 -17.78 -5.57 -14.50
CA GLU A 244 -18.07 -4.86 -13.27
C GLU A 244 -16.93 -4.95 -12.23
N ALA A 245 -16.04 -5.91 -12.37
CA ALA A 245 -14.87 -6.06 -11.51
C ALA A 245 -13.60 -5.39 -12.08
N LEU A 246 -13.68 -4.87 -13.32
CA LEU A 246 -12.61 -4.07 -13.93
C LEU A 246 -12.76 -2.62 -13.47
N GLU A 247 -11.77 -2.13 -12.75
CA GLU A 247 -11.79 -0.79 -12.20
C GLU A 247 -11.68 0.27 -13.28
N THR A 248 -12.51 1.29 -13.20
CA THR A 248 -12.47 2.48 -14.06
C THR A 248 -12.58 3.72 -13.18
N TRP A 249 -11.59 4.58 -13.26
CA TRP A 249 -11.52 5.81 -12.48
C TRP A 249 -11.83 7.01 -13.37
N PRO A 250 -12.58 8.03 -12.88
CA PRO A 250 -12.90 9.24 -13.64
C PRO A 250 -11.68 10.13 -13.88
#